data_88b0b053afeb3839684f5e7b129ab19d
#
_entry.id   88b0b053afeb3839684f5e7b129ab19d
#
_cell.length_a   1.000
_cell.length_b   1.000
_cell.length_c   1.000
_cell.angle_alpha   90.00
_cell.angle_beta   90.00
_cell.angle_gamma   90.00
#
_symmetry.space_group_name_H-M   'P 1'
#
loop_
_entity.id
_entity.type
_entity.pdbx_description
1 polymer ?
#
loop_
_entity_poly.entity_id
_entity_poly.type
_entity_poly.pdbx_seq_one_letter_code
_entity_poly.pdbx_strand_id
1 'polypeptide(L)'
;VERWGLSQNYGSARYGDSVLTVEYADANWMELGKKPSFTGTLPQAANEILVERAFLDYFEIPAEVGQTIEVNLGNGKQTYTVSGIMDVENDSRMFQLYVSEAFVEEMAQGEPLFEFRLRYTGADSMELEQLKADIAAFLSANDVSEDQIFYSSNYFDMQGFKSGVMKYYIPVAILLLVACAVVIYSIFFISVKGKMREYGRLKVIGTTPKQIRRIVRREGLLLSLCGT
;
A
#
# COMPACT_ATOMS: atom_id res chain seq x y z
N VAL A 1 -4.40 17.83 12.89
CA VAL A 1 -3.37 17.17 12.04
C VAL A 1 -2.37 16.49 12.97
N GLU A 2 -2.08 15.23 12.74
CA GLU A 2 -1.14 14.43 13.56
C GLU A 2 0.30 14.67 13.10
N ARG A 3 0.51 14.63 11.80
CA ARG A 3 1.80 14.85 11.16
C ARG A 3 1.59 15.52 9.80
N TRP A 4 2.50 16.35 9.40
CA TRP A 4 2.55 16.94 8.07
C TRP A 4 3.99 17.01 7.57
N GLY A 5 4.15 17.04 6.28
CA GLY A 5 5.42 17.23 5.59
C GLY A 5 5.23 18.08 4.35
N LEU A 6 6.29 18.77 3.97
CA LEU A 6 6.35 19.71 2.86
C LEU A 6 7.31 19.21 1.79
N SER A 7 6.89 19.33 0.54
CA SER A 7 7.76 19.29 -0.63
C SER A 7 7.60 20.55 -1.46
N GLN A 8 8.66 20.91 -2.17
CA GLN A 8 8.71 22.06 -3.08
C GLN A 8 9.34 21.62 -4.39
N ASN A 9 8.58 21.69 -5.47
CA ASN A 9 9.06 21.34 -6.80
C ASN A 9 9.56 22.59 -7.52
N TYR A 10 10.83 22.57 -7.92
CA TYR A 10 11.51 23.65 -8.63
C TYR A 10 11.55 23.47 -10.15
N GLY A 11 10.81 22.49 -10.67
CA GLY A 11 10.76 22.17 -12.07
C GLY A 11 11.74 21.07 -12.47
N SER A 12 12.29 21.16 -13.66
CA SER A 12 13.16 20.12 -14.21
C SER A 12 14.45 20.70 -14.79
N ALA A 13 15.53 19.95 -14.59
CA ALA A 13 16.82 20.16 -15.20
C ALA A 13 17.11 19.09 -16.26
N ARG A 14 18.06 19.35 -17.16
CA ARG A 14 18.52 18.37 -18.14
C ARG A 14 19.90 17.83 -17.79
N TYR A 15 20.05 16.52 -17.87
CA TYR A 15 21.34 15.85 -17.80
C TYR A 15 21.47 14.86 -18.95
N GLY A 16 22.37 15.16 -19.91
CA GLY A 16 22.44 14.37 -21.14
C GLY A 16 21.11 14.41 -21.92
N ASP A 17 20.57 13.22 -22.18
CA ASP A 17 19.27 13.00 -22.85
C ASP A 17 18.12 12.77 -21.88
N SER A 18 18.37 12.95 -20.60
CA SER A 18 17.42 12.70 -19.50
C SER A 18 16.93 14.00 -18.86
N VAL A 19 15.80 13.87 -18.16
CA VAL A 19 15.18 14.95 -17.38
C VAL A 19 15.30 14.62 -15.90
N LEU A 20 15.79 15.59 -15.11
CA LEU A 20 15.85 15.52 -13.66
C LEU A 20 14.77 16.43 -13.08
N THR A 21 13.81 15.87 -12.35
CA THR A 21 12.88 16.66 -11.54
C THR A 21 13.60 17.11 -10.28
N VAL A 22 13.67 18.41 -10.06
CA VAL A 22 14.37 19.00 -8.90
C VAL A 22 13.35 19.32 -7.82
N GLU A 23 13.49 18.69 -6.67
CA GLU A 23 12.53 18.79 -5.58
C GLU A 23 13.25 18.91 -4.22
N TYR A 24 12.74 19.76 -3.35
CA TYR A 24 13.02 19.69 -1.92
C TYR A 24 11.92 18.90 -1.22
N ALA A 25 12.28 18.05 -0.29
CA ALA A 25 11.31 17.37 0.56
C ALA A 25 11.86 17.21 1.98
N ASP A 26 11.03 17.55 2.96
CA ASP A 26 11.40 17.32 4.34
C ASP A 26 11.27 15.84 4.75
N ALA A 27 11.85 15.47 5.89
CA ALA A 27 11.85 14.11 6.38
C ALA A 27 10.42 13.55 6.62
N ASN A 28 9.50 14.41 7.07
CA ASN A 28 8.12 14.03 7.30
C ASN A 28 7.39 13.72 5.99
N TRP A 29 7.62 14.53 4.95
CA TRP A 29 7.04 14.29 3.62
C TRP A 29 7.50 12.95 3.05
N MET A 30 8.78 12.65 3.19
CA MET A 30 9.35 11.37 2.78
C MET A 30 8.74 10.19 3.55
N GLU A 31 8.53 10.35 4.88
CA GLU A 31 7.94 9.30 5.72
C GLU A 31 6.44 9.10 5.50
N LEU A 32 5.69 10.17 5.19
CA LEU A 32 4.25 10.09 4.91
C LEU A 32 3.96 9.49 3.53
N GLY A 33 4.91 9.60 2.59
CA GLY A 33 4.90 8.88 1.33
C GLY A 33 5.29 7.41 1.51
N LYS A 34 5.20 6.63 0.44
CA LYS A 34 5.91 5.35 0.37
C LYS A 34 7.41 5.68 0.28
N LYS A 35 8.06 5.73 1.42
CA LYS A 35 9.50 6.00 1.50
C LYS A 35 10.25 4.98 0.64
N PRO A 36 10.88 5.38 -0.47
CA PRO A 36 11.85 4.51 -1.10
C PRO A 36 12.98 4.27 -0.11
N SER A 37 13.50 3.06 -0.05
CA SER A 37 14.73 2.81 0.69
C SER A 37 15.86 3.65 0.08
N PHE A 38 16.67 4.25 0.91
CA PHE A 38 17.85 4.96 0.43
C PHE A 38 19.05 4.67 1.32
N THR A 39 20.23 4.72 0.73
CA THR A 39 21.53 4.62 1.40
C THR A 39 22.12 6.02 1.55
N GLY A 40 22.78 6.32 2.67
CA GLY A 40 23.32 7.66 2.95
C GLY A 40 22.36 8.51 3.77
N THR A 41 22.39 9.82 3.54
CA THR A 41 21.59 10.83 4.28
C THR A 41 20.81 11.74 3.34
N LEU A 42 19.77 12.39 3.87
CA LEU A 42 19.14 13.50 3.17
C LEU A 42 20.14 14.63 3.01
N PRO A 43 20.08 15.40 1.89
CA PRO A 43 20.95 16.55 1.65
C PRO A 43 20.82 17.59 2.78
N GLN A 44 21.94 18.11 3.25
CA GLN A 44 22.00 19.16 4.28
C GLN A 44 22.64 20.45 3.74
N ALA A 45 23.73 20.31 3.00
CA ALA A 45 24.40 21.44 2.40
C ALA A 45 23.82 21.82 1.03
N ALA A 46 23.96 23.07 0.60
CA ALA A 46 23.40 23.55 -0.66
C ALA A 46 23.97 22.84 -1.92
N ASN A 47 25.12 22.23 -1.82
CA ASN A 47 25.75 21.44 -2.88
C ASN A 47 25.59 19.93 -2.69
N GLU A 48 24.71 19.47 -1.81
CA GLU A 48 24.38 18.06 -1.64
C GLU A 48 23.05 17.69 -2.33
N ILE A 49 23.03 16.48 -2.88
CA ILE A 49 21.86 15.94 -3.58
C ILE A 49 21.60 14.50 -3.19
N LEU A 50 20.32 14.11 -3.17
CA LEU A 50 19.87 12.72 -3.10
C LEU A 50 19.32 12.33 -4.48
N VAL A 51 19.83 11.25 -5.06
CA VAL A 51 19.50 10.82 -6.42
C VAL A 51 18.98 9.40 -6.48
N GLU A 52 18.26 9.07 -7.53
CA GLU A 52 17.86 7.68 -7.81
C GLU A 52 19.07 6.85 -8.29
N ARG A 53 19.18 5.61 -7.83
CA ARG A 53 20.18 4.65 -8.33
C ARG A 53 20.07 4.46 -9.83
N ALA A 54 18.85 4.37 -10.36
CA ALA A 54 18.58 4.22 -11.78
C ALA A 54 19.19 5.37 -12.63
N PHE A 55 19.27 6.60 -12.10
CA PHE A 55 19.97 7.71 -12.74
C PHE A 55 21.48 7.46 -12.84
N LEU A 56 22.10 7.05 -11.74
CA LEU A 56 23.53 6.75 -11.69
C LEU A 56 23.91 5.60 -12.65
N ASP A 57 23.11 4.53 -12.61
CA ASP A 57 23.30 3.35 -13.47
C ASP A 57 23.12 3.70 -14.96
N TYR A 58 22.13 4.55 -15.29
CA TYR A 58 21.87 4.95 -16.68
C TYR A 58 23.03 5.73 -17.30
N PHE A 59 23.69 6.58 -16.50
CA PHE A 59 24.85 7.36 -16.95
C PHE A 59 26.21 6.73 -16.62
N GLU A 60 26.22 5.45 -16.20
CA GLU A 60 27.44 4.72 -15.83
C GLU A 60 28.28 5.45 -14.76
N ILE A 61 27.60 6.18 -13.86
CA ILE A 61 28.24 6.88 -12.73
C ILE A 61 28.29 5.88 -11.55
N PRO A 62 29.43 5.76 -10.85
CA PRO A 62 29.51 4.90 -9.67
C PRO A 62 28.44 5.25 -8.64
N ALA A 63 27.63 4.25 -8.23
CA ALA A 63 26.57 4.44 -7.25
C ALA A 63 27.12 4.43 -5.81
N GLU A 64 27.90 5.45 -5.49
CA GLU A 64 28.58 5.62 -4.19
C GLU A 64 28.22 6.94 -3.56
N VAL A 65 27.92 6.92 -2.25
CA VAL A 65 27.73 8.15 -1.46
C VAL A 65 29.06 8.89 -1.37
N GLY A 66 29.03 10.21 -1.60
CA GLY A 66 30.22 11.05 -1.71
C GLY A 66 30.69 11.27 -3.14
N GLN A 67 30.12 10.56 -4.11
CA GLN A 67 30.39 10.80 -5.54
C GLN A 67 29.94 12.21 -5.92
N THR A 68 30.67 12.84 -6.86
CA THR A 68 30.33 14.19 -7.34
C THR A 68 29.76 14.15 -8.75
N ILE A 69 28.77 14.98 -9.00
CA ILE A 69 28.09 15.11 -10.29
C ILE A 69 28.05 16.59 -10.68
N GLU A 70 28.42 16.90 -11.92
CA GLU A 70 28.34 18.25 -12.44
C GLU A 70 27.04 18.45 -13.24
N VAL A 71 26.11 19.21 -12.71
CA VAL A 71 24.78 19.44 -13.30
C VAL A 71 24.34 20.89 -13.14
N ASN A 72 23.47 21.35 -14.04
CA ASN A 72 22.81 22.67 -13.94
C ASN A 72 21.38 22.46 -13.42
N LEU A 73 21.14 22.81 -12.18
CA LEU A 73 19.84 22.74 -11.51
C LEU A 73 19.05 24.07 -11.57
N GLY A 74 19.37 24.94 -12.52
CA GLY A 74 18.73 26.24 -12.71
C GLY A 74 19.64 27.45 -12.34
N ASN A 75 20.73 27.19 -11.66
CA ASN A 75 21.68 28.21 -11.15
C ASN A 75 23.05 28.19 -11.84
N GLY A 76 23.10 27.62 -13.06
CA GLY A 76 24.35 27.36 -13.77
C GLY A 76 24.93 25.98 -13.48
N LYS A 77 25.96 25.60 -14.24
CA LYS A 77 26.64 24.32 -14.08
C LYS A 77 27.51 24.32 -12.83
N GLN A 78 27.16 23.46 -11.88
CA GLN A 78 27.85 23.34 -10.59
C GLN A 78 28.09 21.86 -10.24
N THR A 79 29.02 21.65 -9.32
CA THR A 79 29.34 20.30 -8.80
C THR A 79 28.57 20.04 -7.53
N TYR A 80 27.79 18.97 -7.53
CA TYR A 80 27.01 18.48 -6.39
C TYR A 80 27.56 17.17 -5.87
N THR A 81 27.54 17.00 -4.56
CA THR A 81 27.92 15.75 -3.88
C THR A 81 26.69 14.89 -3.62
N VAL A 82 26.74 13.63 -4.01
CA VAL A 82 25.68 12.66 -3.72
C VAL A 82 25.73 12.31 -2.24
N SER A 83 24.79 12.85 -1.45
CA SER A 83 24.65 12.56 -0.01
C SER A 83 23.87 11.28 0.25
N GLY A 84 23.04 10.87 -0.70
CA GLY A 84 22.26 9.65 -0.61
C GLY A 84 21.80 9.14 -1.97
N ILE A 85 21.45 7.85 -2.00
CA ILE A 85 21.04 7.13 -3.21
C ILE A 85 19.75 6.40 -2.90
N MET A 86 18.68 6.71 -3.62
CA MET A 86 17.38 6.03 -3.51
C MET A 86 17.35 4.76 -4.36
N ASP A 87 16.88 3.68 -3.78
CA ASP A 87 16.65 2.41 -4.47
C ASP A 87 15.23 2.41 -5.10
N VAL A 88 15.10 3.10 -6.23
CA VAL A 88 13.87 3.17 -7.02
C VAL A 88 14.12 2.49 -8.37
N GLU A 89 13.26 1.55 -8.74
CA GLU A 89 13.21 1.00 -10.09
C GLU A 89 12.58 2.04 -11.01
N ASN A 90 13.32 2.48 -12.02
CA ASN A 90 12.87 3.51 -12.95
C ASN A 90 13.41 3.20 -14.35
N ASP A 91 12.53 2.75 -15.23
CA ASP A 91 12.83 2.44 -16.64
C ASP A 91 12.65 3.67 -17.56
N SER A 92 12.26 4.81 -17.00
CA SER A 92 12.08 6.05 -17.75
C SER A 92 13.38 6.86 -17.79
N ARG A 93 13.44 7.86 -18.69
CA ARG A 93 14.53 8.85 -18.70
C ARG A 93 14.21 10.11 -17.89
N MET A 94 13.27 9.97 -16.97
CA MET A 94 12.88 11.02 -16.04
C MET A 94 13.21 10.55 -14.64
N PHE A 95 14.17 11.21 -14.00
CA PHE A 95 14.66 10.84 -12.69
C PHE A 95 14.34 11.92 -11.66
N GLN A 96 14.18 11.52 -10.42
CA GLN A 96 13.97 12.42 -9.30
C GLN A 96 15.29 12.75 -8.61
N LEU A 97 15.47 14.02 -8.31
CA LEU A 97 16.62 14.54 -7.58
C LEU A 97 16.11 15.41 -6.44
N TYR A 98 16.54 15.12 -5.22
CA TYR A 98 16.21 15.94 -4.06
C TYR A 98 17.37 16.81 -3.66
N VAL A 99 17.06 18.05 -3.31
CA VAL A 99 18.00 19.07 -2.83
C VAL A 99 17.75 19.36 -1.35
N SER A 100 18.69 20.05 -0.72
CA SER A 100 18.58 20.48 0.68
C SER A 100 17.76 21.76 0.85
N GLU A 101 17.36 22.06 2.09
CA GLU A 101 16.78 23.35 2.45
C GLU A 101 17.78 24.50 2.20
N ALA A 102 19.07 24.29 2.49
CA ALA A 102 20.12 25.25 2.18
C ALA A 102 20.25 25.55 0.68
N PHE A 103 20.03 24.56 -0.21
CA PHE A 103 19.95 24.82 -1.65
C PHE A 103 18.78 25.75 -1.98
N VAL A 104 17.62 25.52 -1.36
CA VAL A 104 16.42 26.33 -1.56
C VAL A 104 16.69 27.79 -1.19
N GLU A 105 17.30 28.02 -0.06
CA GLU A 105 17.61 29.38 0.44
C GLU A 105 18.65 30.10 -0.39
N GLU A 106 19.70 29.40 -0.84
CA GLU A 106 20.85 29.99 -1.49
C GLU A 106 20.79 29.99 -3.02
N MET A 107 20.23 28.93 -3.61
CA MET A 107 20.43 28.64 -5.02
C MET A 107 19.13 28.51 -5.83
N ALA A 108 17.98 28.30 -5.21
CA ALA A 108 16.75 28.11 -5.95
C ALA A 108 16.31 29.39 -6.67
N GLN A 109 15.85 29.24 -7.91
CA GLN A 109 15.29 30.31 -8.72
C GLN A 109 13.85 29.98 -9.11
N GLY A 110 12.97 30.99 -9.09
CA GLY A 110 11.57 30.85 -9.44
C GLY A 110 10.65 30.57 -8.25
N GLU A 111 9.38 30.46 -8.54
CA GLU A 111 8.35 30.16 -7.54
C GLU A 111 8.12 28.66 -7.51
N PRO A 112 8.36 27.98 -6.38
CA PRO A 112 8.17 26.55 -6.28
C PRO A 112 6.68 26.20 -6.24
N LEU A 113 6.34 25.02 -6.76
CA LEU A 113 5.06 24.40 -6.50
C LEU A 113 5.15 23.65 -5.18
N PHE A 114 4.25 23.98 -4.26
CA PHE A 114 4.20 23.38 -2.94
C PHE A 114 3.30 22.15 -2.94
N GLU A 115 3.75 21.08 -2.30
CA GLU A 115 2.94 19.90 -1.99
C GLU A 115 3.00 19.63 -0.49
N PHE A 116 1.83 19.56 0.15
CA PHE A 116 1.71 19.18 1.55
C PHE A 116 1.17 17.76 1.65
N ARG A 117 1.85 16.91 2.40
CA ARG A 117 1.32 15.62 2.85
C ARG A 117 0.95 15.72 4.32
N LEU A 118 -0.22 15.28 4.64
CA LEU A 118 -0.69 15.30 6.01
C LEU A 118 -1.38 13.99 6.40
N ARG A 119 -1.23 13.61 7.68
CA ARG A 119 -2.01 12.57 8.32
C ARG A 119 -2.98 13.23 9.27
N TYR A 120 -4.26 12.91 9.10
CA TYR A 120 -5.30 13.42 9.97
C TYR A 120 -5.37 12.62 11.26
N THR A 121 -5.50 13.31 12.41
CA THR A 121 -5.52 12.67 13.73
C THR A 121 -6.72 11.72 13.84
N GLY A 122 -6.48 10.48 14.23
CA GLY A 122 -7.52 9.48 14.41
C GLY A 122 -8.12 8.92 13.12
N ALA A 123 -7.55 9.24 11.94
CA ALA A 123 -8.05 8.78 10.64
C ALA A 123 -8.30 7.27 10.57
N ASP A 124 -7.42 6.46 11.19
CA ASP A 124 -7.51 4.99 11.15
C ASP A 124 -8.74 4.42 11.88
N SER A 125 -9.38 5.22 12.76
CA SER A 125 -10.55 4.83 13.55
C SER A 125 -11.85 5.51 13.10
N MET A 126 -11.77 6.43 12.12
CA MET A 126 -12.93 7.17 11.62
C MET A 126 -13.63 6.44 10.48
N GLU A 127 -14.94 6.64 10.36
CA GLU A 127 -15.69 6.24 9.15
C GLU A 127 -15.23 7.10 7.96
N LEU A 128 -15.14 6.49 6.77
CA LEU A 128 -14.58 7.14 5.58
C LEU A 128 -15.29 8.46 5.22
N GLU A 129 -16.61 8.48 5.30
CA GLU A 129 -17.42 9.66 4.96
C GLU A 129 -17.21 10.79 5.98
N GLN A 130 -17.07 10.45 7.26
CA GLN A 130 -16.76 11.42 8.30
C GLN A 130 -15.35 11.98 8.13
N LEU A 131 -14.37 11.13 7.82
CA LEU A 131 -12.99 11.57 7.56
C LEU A 131 -12.93 12.56 6.38
N LYS A 132 -13.63 12.26 5.27
CA LYS A 132 -13.72 13.18 4.13
C LYS A 132 -14.36 14.50 4.51
N ALA A 133 -15.46 14.47 5.26
CA ALA A 133 -16.15 15.67 5.71
C ALA A 133 -15.27 16.55 6.62
N ASP A 134 -14.55 15.94 7.54
CA ASP A 134 -13.63 16.64 8.45
C ASP A 134 -12.44 17.25 7.70
N ILE A 135 -11.87 16.51 6.72
CA ILE A 135 -10.82 17.03 5.86
C ILE A 135 -11.33 18.21 5.03
N ALA A 136 -12.50 18.09 4.41
CA ALA A 136 -13.09 19.17 3.62
C ALA A 136 -13.36 20.42 4.47
N ALA A 137 -13.86 20.25 5.69
CA ALA A 137 -14.07 21.35 6.63
C ALA A 137 -12.74 22.03 7.04
N PHE A 138 -11.69 21.23 7.32
CA PHE A 138 -10.36 21.76 7.64
C PHE A 138 -9.78 22.57 6.47
N LEU A 139 -9.90 22.09 5.25
CA LEU A 139 -9.35 22.73 4.06
C LEU A 139 -10.12 24.01 3.71
N SER A 140 -11.44 23.97 3.79
CA SER A 140 -12.29 25.15 3.62
C SER A 140 -11.97 26.26 4.63
N ALA A 141 -11.67 25.87 5.88
CA ALA A 141 -11.25 26.83 6.92
C ALA A 141 -9.87 27.46 6.67
N ASN A 142 -9.07 26.88 5.76
CA ASN A 142 -7.74 27.36 5.40
C ASN A 142 -7.65 27.84 3.93
N ASP A 143 -8.78 28.15 3.31
CA ASP A 143 -8.91 28.64 1.92
C ASP A 143 -8.26 27.73 0.86
N VAL A 144 -8.21 26.41 1.11
CA VAL A 144 -7.73 25.42 0.15
C VAL A 144 -8.90 24.85 -0.65
N SER A 145 -8.84 24.93 -1.98
CA SER A 145 -9.88 24.43 -2.87
C SER A 145 -9.85 22.90 -2.97
N GLU A 146 -11.01 22.26 -3.17
CA GLU A 146 -11.13 20.79 -3.29
C GLU A 146 -10.38 20.22 -4.50
N ASP A 147 -10.23 21.00 -5.59
CA ASP A 147 -9.49 20.61 -6.79
C ASP A 147 -7.97 20.52 -6.60
N GLN A 148 -7.46 21.08 -5.51
CA GLN A 148 -6.06 21.01 -5.11
C GLN A 148 -5.73 19.81 -4.22
N ILE A 149 -6.72 18.94 -3.93
CA ILE A 149 -6.58 17.85 -3.00
C ILE A 149 -6.40 16.52 -3.74
N PHE A 150 -5.30 15.84 -3.44
CA PHE A 150 -5.06 14.48 -3.89
C PHE A 150 -5.16 13.52 -2.70
N TYR A 151 -6.23 12.75 -2.69
CA TYR A 151 -6.37 11.69 -1.69
C TYR A 151 -5.48 10.50 -2.04
N SER A 152 -4.80 9.96 -1.03
CA SER A 152 -4.07 8.69 -1.22
C SER A 152 -5.07 7.56 -1.56
N SER A 153 -5.15 7.19 -2.83
CA SER A 153 -6.06 6.13 -3.31
C SER A 153 -5.90 4.84 -2.51
N ASN A 154 -4.66 4.42 -2.26
CA ASN A 154 -4.39 3.21 -1.49
C ASN A 154 -4.96 3.25 -0.07
N TYR A 155 -4.91 4.40 0.61
CA TYR A 155 -5.48 4.55 1.95
C TYR A 155 -7.01 4.52 1.91
N PHE A 156 -7.62 5.27 0.99
CA PHE A 156 -9.06 5.37 0.86
C PHE A 156 -9.68 4.07 0.34
N ASP A 157 -9.01 3.36 -0.57
CA ASP A 157 -9.44 2.04 -1.05
C ASP A 157 -9.40 0.99 0.08
N MET A 158 -8.35 1.00 0.91
CA MET A 158 -8.28 0.12 2.09
C MET A 158 -9.34 0.43 3.14
N GLN A 159 -9.62 1.70 3.40
CA GLN A 159 -10.70 2.11 4.32
C GLN A 159 -12.08 1.76 3.74
N GLY A 160 -12.31 1.99 2.45
CA GLY A 160 -13.53 1.57 1.75
C GLY A 160 -13.71 0.06 1.77
N PHE A 161 -12.63 -0.71 1.63
CA PHE A 161 -12.65 -2.16 1.75
C PHE A 161 -13.03 -2.61 3.17
N LYS A 162 -12.45 -2.00 4.21
CA LYS A 162 -12.79 -2.32 5.60
C LYS A 162 -14.24 -1.99 5.94
N SER A 163 -14.73 -0.82 5.54
CA SER A 163 -16.05 -0.34 5.94
C SER A 163 -17.20 -0.89 5.06
N GLY A 164 -16.98 -1.00 3.75
CA GLY A 164 -18.01 -1.43 2.79
C GLY A 164 -17.98 -2.91 2.49
N VAL A 165 -16.85 -3.40 2.00
CA VAL A 165 -16.71 -4.77 1.51
C VAL A 165 -16.93 -5.78 2.64
N MET A 166 -16.29 -5.58 3.79
CA MET A 166 -16.39 -6.51 4.92
C MET A 166 -17.80 -6.58 5.50
N LYS A 167 -18.53 -5.47 5.53
CA LYS A 167 -19.90 -5.38 6.03
C LYS A 167 -20.90 -6.19 5.20
N TYR A 168 -20.71 -6.28 3.88
CA TYR A 168 -21.60 -7.01 2.98
C TYR A 168 -21.13 -8.43 2.67
N TYR A 169 -19.84 -8.66 2.55
CA TYR A 169 -19.32 -9.99 2.16
C TYR A 169 -19.35 -11.01 3.30
N ILE A 170 -19.17 -10.60 4.55
CA ILE A 170 -19.25 -11.54 5.68
C ILE A 170 -20.66 -12.17 5.80
N PRO A 171 -21.78 -11.43 5.80
CA PRO A 171 -23.11 -12.03 5.82
C PRO A 171 -23.38 -12.95 4.62
N VAL A 172 -22.94 -12.57 3.42
CA VAL A 172 -23.08 -13.39 2.21
C VAL A 172 -22.27 -14.68 2.33
N ALA A 173 -21.04 -14.63 2.81
CA ALA A 173 -20.20 -15.81 3.05
C ALA A 173 -20.83 -16.76 4.08
N ILE A 174 -21.39 -16.22 5.17
CA ILE A 174 -22.10 -17.01 6.17
C ILE A 174 -23.34 -17.66 5.56
N LEU A 175 -24.11 -16.93 4.75
CA LEU A 175 -25.30 -17.47 4.07
C LEU A 175 -24.93 -18.62 3.14
N LEU A 176 -23.85 -18.48 2.36
CA LEU A 176 -23.35 -19.54 1.48
C LEU A 176 -22.89 -20.77 2.27
N LEU A 177 -22.18 -20.59 3.38
CA LEU A 177 -21.77 -21.69 4.25
C LEU A 177 -22.97 -22.45 4.82
N VAL A 178 -24.02 -21.74 5.25
CA VAL A 178 -25.27 -22.36 5.74
C VAL A 178 -25.94 -23.11 4.62
N ALA A 179 -26.06 -22.55 3.42
CA ALA A 179 -26.63 -23.22 2.26
C ALA A 179 -25.87 -24.51 1.91
N CYS A 180 -24.55 -24.48 1.86
CA CYS A 180 -23.71 -25.65 1.65
C CYS A 180 -23.92 -26.71 2.74
N ALA A 181 -23.98 -26.29 4.00
CA ALA A 181 -24.24 -27.22 5.12
C ALA A 181 -25.58 -27.90 5.02
N VAL A 182 -26.64 -27.20 4.59
CA VAL A 182 -27.97 -27.76 4.37
C VAL A 182 -27.97 -28.79 3.22
N VAL A 183 -27.27 -28.51 2.13
CA VAL A 183 -27.13 -29.46 1.00
C VAL A 183 -26.38 -30.71 1.45
N ILE A 184 -25.25 -30.57 2.13
CA ILE A 184 -24.47 -31.69 2.66
C ILE A 184 -25.34 -32.51 3.63
N TYR A 185 -26.04 -31.85 4.55
CA TYR A 185 -26.95 -32.52 5.47
C TYR A 185 -28.03 -33.31 4.73
N SER A 186 -28.66 -32.76 3.69
CA SER A 186 -29.67 -33.39 2.90
C SER A 186 -29.17 -34.65 2.20
N ILE A 187 -27.99 -34.61 1.61
CA ILE A 187 -27.34 -35.76 0.96
C ILE A 187 -27.05 -36.86 1.99
N PHE A 188 -26.51 -36.53 3.16
CA PHE A 188 -26.27 -37.49 4.23
C PHE A 188 -27.55 -38.08 4.74
N PHE A 189 -28.60 -37.29 4.92
CA PHE A 189 -29.92 -37.78 5.37
C PHE A 189 -30.52 -38.76 4.41
N ILE A 190 -30.47 -38.52 3.10
CA ILE A 190 -30.96 -39.45 2.06
C ILE A 190 -30.11 -40.73 2.06
N SER A 191 -28.78 -40.61 2.12
CA SER A 191 -27.86 -41.74 2.16
C SER A 191 -28.11 -42.65 3.38
N VAL A 192 -28.28 -42.07 4.56
CA VAL A 192 -28.58 -42.82 5.79
C VAL A 192 -29.94 -43.51 5.70
N LYS A 193 -30.99 -42.84 5.15
CA LYS A 193 -32.29 -43.44 4.94
C LYS A 193 -32.23 -44.65 3.98
N GLY A 194 -31.46 -44.54 2.91
CA GLY A 194 -31.25 -45.67 1.97
C GLY A 194 -30.59 -46.88 2.64
N LYS A 195 -29.66 -46.65 3.56
CA LYS A 195 -28.96 -47.73 4.30
C LYS A 195 -29.71 -48.25 5.54
N MET A 196 -30.85 -47.67 5.91
CA MET A 196 -31.59 -48.11 7.09
C MET A 196 -32.03 -49.59 7.01
N ARG A 197 -32.31 -50.12 5.82
CA ARG A 197 -32.60 -51.55 5.61
C ARG A 197 -31.38 -52.42 5.93
N GLU A 198 -30.20 -52.01 5.55
CA GLU A 198 -28.95 -52.73 5.81
C GLU A 198 -28.62 -52.70 7.30
N TYR A 199 -28.75 -51.54 7.97
CA TYR A 199 -28.58 -51.43 9.40
C TYR A 199 -29.62 -52.21 10.21
N GLY A 200 -30.87 -52.32 9.70
CA GLY A 200 -31.90 -53.19 10.26
C GLY A 200 -31.50 -54.66 10.24
N ARG A 201 -30.94 -55.14 9.12
CA ARG A 201 -30.44 -56.53 8.99
C ARG A 201 -29.27 -56.79 9.96
N LEU A 202 -28.33 -55.85 10.10
CA LEU A 202 -27.22 -55.95 11.05
C LEU A 202 -27.72 -56.06 12.50
N LYS A 203 -28.79 -55.37 12.85
CA LYS A 203 -29.41 -55.43 14.18
C LYS A 203 -30.05 -56.82 14.46
N VAL A 204 -30.61 -57.46 13.45
CA VAL A 204 -31.18 -58.81 13.57
C VAL A 204 -30.09 -59.86 13.86
N ILE A 205 -28.86 -59.65 13.36
CA ILE A 205 -27.70 -60.54 13.58
C ILE A 205 -27.01 -60.25 14.93
N GLY A 206 -27.59 -59.34 15.76
CA GLY A 206 -27.06 -59.05 17.11
C GLY A 206 -26.09 -57.89 17.21
N THR A 207 -25.95 -57.03 16.18
CA THR A 207 -25.05 -55.87 16.24
C THR A 207 -25.61 -54.82 17.19
N THR A 208 -24.78 -54.32 18.09
CA THR A 208 -25.18 -53.29 19.07
C THR A 208 -25.30 -51.89 18.45
N PRO A 209 -26.18 -51.00 18.96
CA PRO A 209 -26.32 -49.63 18.45
C PRO A 209 -25.02 -48.83 18.45
N LYS A 210 -24.11 -49.13 19.40
CA LYS A 210 -22.75 -48.48 19.46
C LYS A 210 -21.84 -48.88 18.28
N GLN A 211 -21.95 -50.14 17.84
CA GLN A 211 -21.20 -50.65 16.69
C GLN A 211 -21.73 -50.04 15.36
N ILE A 212 -23.03 -49.93 15.19
CA ILE A 212 -23.64 -49.30 14.00
C ILE A 212 -23.23 -47.83 13.93
N ARG A 213 -23.27 -47.07 15.06
CA ARG A 213 -22.85 -45.68 15.12
C ARG A 213 -21.35 -45.49 14.77
N ARG A 214 -20.50 -46.47 15.14
CA ARG A 214 -19.06 -46.45 14.80
C ARG A 214 -18.84 -46.67 13.30
N ILE A 215 -19.61 -47.53 12.65
CA ILE A 215 -19.56 -47.80 11.21
C ILE A 215 -19.97 -46.54 10.45
N VAL A 216 -21.12 -45.93 10.77
CA VAL A 216 -21.60 -44.68 10.13
C VAL A 216 -20.61 -43.55 10.27
N ARG A 217 -19.99 -43.41 11.45
CA ARG A 217 -18.99 -42.39 11.70
C ARG A 217 -17.72 -42.61 10.85
N ARG A 218 -17.26 -43.85 10.67
CA ARG A 218 -16.11 -44.19 9.81
C ARG A 218 -16.40 -43.97 8.35
N GLU A 219 -17.56 -44.37 7.85
CA GLU A 219 -17.99 -44.07 6.47
C GLU A 219 -18.05 -42.56 6.20
N GLY A 220 -18.64 -41.79 7.12
CA GLY A 220 -18.68 -40.33 7.01
C GLY A 220 -17.30 -39.67 6.97
N LEU A 221 -16.37 -40.15 7.81
CA LEU A 221 -14.97 -39.67 7.80
C LEU A 221 -14.25 -40.03 6.50
N LEU A 222 -14.38 -41.24 5.99
CA LEU A 222 -13.79 -41.66 4.72
C LEU A 222 -14.32 -40.84 3.55
N LEU A 223 -15.63 -40.64 3.47
CA LEU A 223 -16.22 -39.79 2.43
C LEU A 223 -15.78 -38.33 2.52
N SER A 224 -15.63 -37.80 3.73
CA SER A 224 -15.09 -36.44 3.94
C SER A 224 -13.65 -36.33 3.51
N LEU A 225 -12.82 -37.36 3.72
CA LEU A 225 -11.40 -37.37 3.34
C LEU A 225 -11.21 -37.51 1.82
N CYS A 226 -12.09 -38.26 1.16
CA CYS A 226 -12.04 -38.48 -0.31
C CYS A 226 -12.68 -37.31 -1.09
N GLY A 227 -13.48 -36.47 -0.43
CA GLY A 227 -14.17 -35.33 -1.04
C GLY A 227 -13.41 -34.00 -0.91
N THR A 228 -12.21 -34.01 -0.28
CA THR A 228 -11.32 -32.88 -0.18
C THR A 228 -10.18 -33.04 -1.17
#